data_23cde62646fa662b0314235521ab6293
#
_entry.id   23cde62646fa662b0314235521ab6293
#
_cell.length_a   1.000
_cell.length_b   1.000
_cell.length_c   1.000
_cell.angle_alpha   90.00
_cell.angle_beta   90.00
_cell.angle_gamma   90.00
#
_symmetry.space_group_name_H-M   'P 1'
#
loop_
_entity.id
_entity.type
_entity.pdbx_description
1 polymer ?
#
loop_
_entity_poly.entity_id
_entity_poly.type
_entity_poly.pdbx_seq_one_letter_code
_entity_poly.pdbx_strand_id
1 'polypeptide(L)'
;MSAGYSGTPLPKKLGIKPGHRVMVLNSPDGFALDGVETIARVQGLADVILTFHTERRDLERRMPVLREHMQQNAALWISWPKKASEKPTDLTEDVVRELALNNRLVDVKVAAIDEIWSGLKLVIRVKDRLP
;
A
#
# COMPACT_ATOMS: atom_id res chain seq x y z
N MET A 1 -0.06 22.51 9.27
CA MET A 1 -0.39 21.09 9.00
C MET A 1 -1.11 20.96 7.69
N SER A 2 -0.68 20.03 6.86
CA SER A 2 -1.39 19.81 5.60
C SER A 2 -2.67 19.02 5.84
N ALA A 3 -3.67 19.21 4.96
CA ALA A 3 -4.92 18.50 5.02
C ALA A 3 -4.69 16.99 4.90
N GLY A 4 -5.33 16.22 5.74
CA GLY A 4 -5.20 14.77 5.75
C GLY A 4 -3.98 14.23 6.48
N TYR A 5 -3.16 15.11 7.03
CA TYR A 5 -1.98 14.70 7.77
C TYR A 5 -2.30 14.57 9.26
N SER A 6 -2.05 13.40 9.82
CA SER A 6 -2.44 13.09 11.21
C SER A 6 -1.39 13.43 12.27
N GLY A 7 -0.18 13.79 11.86
CA GLY A 7 0.92 14.00 12.80
C GLY A 7 1.64 12.72 13.22
N THR A 8 1.06 11.54 12.96
CA THR A 8 1.72 10.27 13.24
C THR A 8 2.79 10.00 12.19
N PRO A 9 4.02 9.62 12.60
CA PRO A 9 5.05 9.27 11.62
C PRO A 9 4.56 8.19 10.67
N LEU A 10 4.87 8.34 9.38
CA LEU A 10 4.37 7.43 8.36
C LEU A 10 4.72 5.96 8.62
N PRO A 11 5.95 5.58 9.01
CA PRO A 11 6.23 4.18 9.29
C PRO A 11 5.31 3.57 10.34
N LYS A 12 5.01 4.32 11.39
CA LYS A 12 4.10 3.88 12.44
C LYS A 12 2.67 3.77 11.90
N LYS A 13 2.25 4.74 11.09
CA LYS A 13 0.93 4.72 10.46
C LYS A 13 0.75 3.48 9.58
N LEU A 14 1.78 3.08 8.89
CA LEU A 14 1.77 1.90 8.02
C LEU A 14 1.86 0.59 8.81
N GLY A 15 2.15 0.65 10.11
CA GLY A 15 2.25 -0.54 10.94
C GLY A 15 3.62 -1.22 10.86
N ILE A 16 4.64 -0.51 10.43
CA ILE A 16 5.99 -1.06 10.34
C ILE A 16 6.60 -1.18 11.74
N LYS A 17 7.11 -2.36 12.05
CA LYS A 17 7.75 -2.67 13.33
C LYS A 17 9.21 -3.07 13.11
N PRO A 18 10.05 -3.00 14.17
CA PRO A 18 11.44 -3.45 14.07
C PRO A 18 11.50 -4.88 13.55
N GLY A 19 12.43 -5.14 12.64
CA GLY A 19 12.60 -6.48 12.06
C GLY A 19 11.70 -6.78 10.88
N HIS A 20 10.73 -5.92 10.59
CA HIS A 20 9.86 -6.12 9.43
C HIS A 20 10.62 -5.98 8.11
N ARG A 21 10.28 -6.84 7.16
CA ARG A 21 10.75 -6.73 5.79
C ARG A 21 9.75 -5.85 5.05
N VAL A 22 10.21 -4.72 4.52
CA VAL A 22 9.37 -3.69 3.92
C VAL A 22 9.73 -3.47 2.45
N MET A 23 8.75 -3.60 1.57
CA MET A 23 8.90 -3.27 0.16
C MET A 23 8.21 -1.94 -0.13
N VAL A 24 8.90 -1.05 -0.84
CA VAL A 24 8.32 0.20 -1.32
C VAL A 24 8.49 0.20 -2.83
N LEU A 25 7.39 0.12 -3.55
CA LEU A 25 7.39 -0.09 -4.99
C LEU A 25 6.80 1.10 -5.74
N ASN A 26 7.39 1.43 -6.89
CA ASN A 26 6.91 2.51 -7.76
C ASN A 26 6.84 3.86 -7.05
N SER A 27 7.71 4.10 -6.08
CA SER A 27 7.64 5.33 -5.30
C SER A 27 7.93 6.55 -6.17
N PRO A 28 7.23 7.67 -5.92
CA PRO A 28 7.53 8.92 -6.62
C PRO A 28 8.89 9.45 -6.19
N ASP A 29 9.49 10.28 -7.05
CA ASP A 29 10.77 10.89 -6.77
C ASP A 29 10.72 11.63 -5.44
N GLY A 30 11.77 11.46 -4.64
CA GLY A 30 11.88 12.12 -3.35
C GLY A 30 11.14 11.44 -2.21
N PHE A 31 10.37 10.38 -2.48
CA PHE A 31 9.69 9.66 -1.41
C PHE A 31 10.68 8.75 -0.66
N ALA A 32 10.63 8.77 0.67
CA ALA A 32 11.40 7.85 1.50
C ALA A 32 10.69 7.67 2.84
N LEU A 33 10.91 6.51 3.46
CA LEU A 33 10.45 6.23 4.81
C LEU A 33 11.64 6.42 5.76
N ASP A 34 11.58 7.45 6.58
CA ASP A 34 12.67 7.79 7.49
C ASP A 34 12.90 6.67 8.51
N GLY A 35 14.17 6.26 8.64
CA GLY A 35 14.55 5.26 9.64
C GLY A 35 14.16 3.83 9.31
N VAL A 36 13.71 3.56 8.09
CA VAL A 36 13.28 2.22 7.67
C VAL A 36 14.11 1.76 6.48
N GLU A 37 14.69 0.57 6.58
CA GLU A 37 15.34 -0.05 5.43
C GLU A 37 14.25 -0.63 4.55
N THR A 38 14.28 -0.31 3.25
CA THR A 38 13.27 -0.77 2.32
C THR A 38 13.89 -1.47 1.12
N ILE A 39 13.08 -2.34 0.50
CA ILE A 39 13.44 -3.02 -0.74
C ILE A 39 12.59 -2.40 -1.84
N ALA A 40 13.25 -1.94 -2.90
CA ALA A 40 12.57 -1.21 -3.98
C ALA A 40 12.08 -2.09 -5.12
N ARG A 41 12.08 -3.39 -4.92
CA ARG A 41 11.63 -4.37 -5.91
C ARG A 41 10.94 -5.53 -5.23
N VAL A 42 10.15 -6.29 -5.99
CA VAL A 42 9.51 -7.50 -5.49
C VAL A 42 10.58 -8.56 -5.27
N GLN A 43 10.74 -9.01 -4.02
CA GLN A 43 11.76 -9.97 -3.65
C GLN A 43 11.40 -10.66 -2.34
N GLY A 44 11.15 -11.97 -2.38
CA GLY A 44 10.81 -12.74 -1.18
C GLY A 44 9.44 -12.35 -0.61
N LEU A 45 9.24 -12.66 0.65
CA LEU A 45 8.00 -12.33 1.36
C LEU A 45 8.21 -11.09 2.23
N ALA A 46 7.22 -10.22 2.25
CA ALA A 46 7.28 -8.97 3.02
C ALA A 46 6.21 -8.92 4.10
N ASP A 47 6.52 -8.20 5.17
CA ASP A 47 5.57 -7.91 6.24
C ASP A 47 4.71 -6.69 5.90
N VAL A 48 5.29 -5.72 5.19
CA VAL A 48 4.59 -4.53 4.72
C VAL A 48 5.03 -4.22 3.30
N ILE A 49 4.06 -3.99 2.43
CA ILE A 49 4.30 -3.54 1.06
C ILE A 49 3.57 -2.23 0.87
N LEU A 50 4.27 -1.20 0.43
CA LEU A 50 3.68 0.07 0.02
C LEU A 50 3.97 0.24 -1.46
N THR A 51 2.92 0.38 -2.27
CA THR A 51 3.08 0.49 -3.72
C THR A 51 2.22 1.64 -4.26
N PHE A 52 2.76 2.38 -5.23
CA PHE A 52 2.14 3.58 -5.78
C PHE A 52 1.68 3.34 -7.21
N HIS A 53 0.43 3.68 -7.50
CA HIS A 53 -0.17 3.46 -8.81
C HIS A 53 -1.05 4.64 -9.20
N THR A 54 -1.13 4.90 -10.51
CA THR A 54 -2.05 5.91 -11.05
C THR A 54 -3.04 5.30 -12.03
N GLU A 55 -2.78 4.08 -12.52
CA GLU A 55 -3.61 3.44 -13.51
C GLU A 55 -4.19 2.13 -13.03
N ARG A 56 -5.50 1.97 -13.20
CA ARG A 56 -6.21 0.73 -12.83
C ARG A 56 -5.61 -0.48 -13.53
N ARG A 57 -5.34 -0.36 -14.82
CA ARG A 57 -4.77 -1.45 -15.63
C ARG A 57 -3.47 -1.97 -15.03
N ASP A 58 -2.59 -1.08 -14.64
CA ASP A 58 -1.31 -1.44 -14.06
C ASP A 58 -1.48 -2.14 -12.71
N LEU A 59 -2.30 -1.58 -11.84
CA LEU A 59 -2.57 -2.16 -10.53
C LEU A 59 -3.23 -3.53 -10.66
N GLU A 60 -4.22 -3.66 -11.55
CA GLU A 60 -4.93 -4.92 -11.76
C GLU A 60 -3.95 -6.03 -12.14
N ARG A 61 -3.01 -5.72 -13.02
CA ARG A 61 -2.00 -6.69 -13.46
C ARG A 61 -1.03 -7.06 -12.33
N ARG A 62 -0.70 -6.12 -11.46
CA ARG A 62 0.27 -6.33 -10.38
C ARG A 62 -0.32 -7.02 -9.15
N MET A 63 -1.61 -6.90 -8.90
CA MET A 63 -2.23 -7.42 -7.69
C MET A 63 -1.92 -8.89 -7.38
N PRO A 64 -2.01 -9.82 -8.34
CA PRO A 64 -1.69 -11.22 -8.04
C PRO A 64 -0.24 -11.40 -7.58
N VAL A 65 0.69 -10.70 -8.21
CA VAL A 65 2.11 -10.78 -7.86
C VAL A 65 2.33 -10.23 -6.44
N LEU A 66 1.73 -9.08 -6.13
CA LEU A 66 1.87 -8.47 -4.81
C LEU A 66 1.36 -9.42 -3.73
N ARG A 67 0.20 -10.04 -3.97
CA ARG A 67 -0.37 -10.98 -3.01
C ARG A 67 0.55 -12.16 -2.75
N GLU A 68 1.20 -12.68 -3.79
CA GLU A 68 2.13 -13.81 -3.64
C GLU A 68 3.35 -13.48 -2.77
N HIS A 69 3.68 -12.21 -2.64
CA HIS A 69 4.84 -11.77 -1.87
C HIS A 69 4.49 -11.26 -0.48
N MET A 70 3.24 -11.44 -0.04
CA MET A 70 2.81 -11.09 1.30
C MET A 70 3.00 -12.24 2.28
N GLN A 71 3.55 -11.95 3.46
CA GLN A 71 3.45 -12.86 4.59
C GLN A 71 1.95 -13.02 4.90
N GLN A 72 1.57 -14.10 5.58
CA GLN A 72 0.15 -14.38 5.85
C GLN A 72 -0.53 -13.26 6.66
N ASN A 73 0.21 -12.60 7.51
CA ASN A 73 -0.29 -11.49 8.33
C ASN A 73 0.19 -10.12 7.83
N ALA A 74 0.67 -10.05 6.61
CA ALA A 74 1.22 -8.82 6.05
C ALA A 74 0.16 -7.77 5.76
N ALA A 75 0.63 -6.53 5.64
CA ALA A 75 -0.18 -5.42 5.17
C ALA A 75 0.29 -5.02 3.77
N LEU A 76 -0.66 -4.90 2.86
CA LEU A 76 -0.40 -4.36 1.52
C LEU A 76 -1.10 -3.01 1.42
N TRP A 77 -0.30 -1.95 1.30
CA TRP A 77 -0.82 -0.60 1.15
C TRP A 77 -0.79 -0.22 -0.32
N ILE A 78 -1.98 -0.05 -0.89
CA ILE A 78 -2.10 0.48 -2.25
C ILE A 78 -2.27 1.99 -2.15
N SER A 79 -1.40 2.73 -2.82
CA SER A 79 -1.42 4.18 -2.80
C SER A 79 -1.79 4.74 -4.17
N TRP A 80 -2.70 5.71 -4.20
CA TRP A 80 -3.13 6.39 -5.43
C TRP A 80 -3.26 7.88 -5.15
N PRO A 81 -3.23 8.73 -6.22
CA PRO A 81 -3.33 10.17 -6.01
C PRO A 81 -4.69 10.59 -5.46
N LYS A 82 -4.67 11.47 -4.46
CA LYS A 82 -5.89 12.11 -3.95
C LYS A 82 -6.50 12.96 -5.04
N LYS A 83 -7.82 13.08 -5.02
CA LYS A 83 -8.54 13.93 -5.94
C LYS A 83 -8.04 15.38 -5.89
N ALA A 84 -7.80 15.87 -4.68
CA ALA A 84 -7.33 17.23 -4.45
C ALA A 84 -5.95 17.51 -5.04
N SER A 85 -5.16 16.48 -5.34
CA SER A 85 -3.83 16.66 -5.94
C SER A 85 -3.91 17.02 -7.42
N GLU A 86 -5.06 16.77 -8.05
CA GLU A 86 -5.29 16.94 -9.48
C GLU A 86 -4.37 16.12 -10.37
N LYS A 87 -3.60 15.19 -9.79
CA LYS A 87 -2.77 14.26 -10.54
C LYS A 87 -3.67 13.26 -11.28
N PRO A 88 -3.50 13.10 -12.61
CA PRO A 88 -4.37 12.19 -13.37
C PRO A 88 -4.32 10.75 -12.86
N THR A 89 -5.50 10.16 -12.68
CA THR A 89 -5.62 8.76 -12.25
C THR A 89 -7.04 8.28 -12.50
N ASP A 90 -7.18 6.99 -12.80
CA ASP A 90 -8.49 6.34 -12.84
C ASP A 90 -8.70 5.48 -11.59
N LEU A 91 -7.84 5.64 -10.58
CA LEU A 91 -7.98 4.93 -9.32
C LEU A 91 -8.75 5.75 -8.30
N THR A 92 -9.63 5.06 -7.57
CA THR A 92 -10.38 5.59 -6.44
C THR A 92 -10.33 4.52 -5.36
N GLU A 93 -10.77 4.88 -4.16
CA GLU A 93 -10.86 3.91 -3.08
C GLU A 93 -11.73 2.71 -3.48
N ASP A 94 -12.85 2.95 -4.15
CA ASP A 94 -13.76 1.88 -4.56
C ASP A 94 -13.12 0.95 -5.60
N VAL A 95 -12.38 1.51 -6.56
CA VAL A 95 -11.68 0.72 -7.56
C VAL A 95 -10.62 -0.16 -6.89
N VAL A 96 -9.85 0.39 -5.97
CA VAL A 96 -8.81 -0.36 -5.25
C VAL A 96 -9.46 -1.49 -4.44
N ARG A 97 -10.57 -1.20 -3.77
CA ARG A 97 -11.30 -2.21 -2.99
C ARG A 97 -11.80 -3.34 -3.88
N GLU A 98 -12.34 -3.02 -5.06
CA GLU A 98 -12.80 -4.02 -6.01
C GLU A 98 -11.66 -4.95 -6.44
N LEU A 99 -10.51 -4.37 -6.78
CA LEU A 99 -9.35 -5.16 -7.18
C LEU A 99 -8.83 -6.04 -6.04
N ALA A 100 -8.90 -5.51 -4.81
CA ALA A 100 -8.52 -6.27 -3.62
C ALA A 100 -9.41 -7.51 -3.47
N LEU A 101 -10.71 -7.34 -3.55
CA LEU A 101 -11.66 -8.45 -3.41
C LEU A 101 -11.46 -9.50 -4.50
N ASN A 102 -11.13 -9.08 -5.71
CA ASN A 102 -10.85 -10.01 -6.82
C ASN A 102 -9.59 -10.85 -6.57
N ASN A 103 -8.75 -10.44 -5.63
CA ASN A 103 -7.52 -11.14 -5.27
C ASN A 103 -7.54 -11.71 -3.86
N ARG A 104 -8.72 -11.91 -3.28
CA ARG A 104 -8.91 -12.47 -1.94
C ARG A 104 -8.25 -11.65 -0.85
N LEU A 105 -8.23 -10.34 -1.04
CA LEU A 105 -7.76 -9.39 -0.04
C LEU A 105 -8.95 -8.57 0.43
N VAL A 106 -8.86 -8.06 1.66
CA VAL A 106 -9.88 -7.18 2.21
C VAL A 106 -9.23 -5.91 2.72
N ASP A 107 -9.96 -4.81 2.62
CA ASP A 107 -9.51 -3.52 3.13
C ASP A 107 -9.81 -3.41 4.62
N VAL A 108 -8.89 -2.79 5.36
CA VAL A 108 -9.03 -2.62 6.80
C VAL A 108 -8.95 -1.17 7.25
N LYS A 109 -8.28 -0.30 6.49
CA LYS A 109 -8.30 1.14 6.84
C LYS A 109 -7.74 1.98 5.70
N VAL A 110 -8.17 3.24 5.68
CA VAL A 110 -7.68 4.26 4.76
C VAL A 110 -6.79 5.22 5.56
N ALA A 111 -5.70 5.66 4.95
CA ALA A 111 -4.85 6.66 5.55
C ALA A 111 -4.20 7.53 4.49
N ALA A 112 -3.92 8.78 4.82
CA ALA A 112 -3.12 9.63 3.96
C ALA A 112 -1.66 9.16 4.03
N ILE A 113 -1.03 8.99 2.88
CA ILE A 113 0.40 8.69 2.81
C ILE A 113 1.18 10.01 2.92
N ASP A 114 0.77 11.00 2.12
CA ASP A 114 1.29 12.35 2.19
C ASP A 114 0.24 13.32 1.63
N GLU A 115 0.64 14.51 1.23
CA GLU A 115 -0.30 15.50 0.71
C GLU A 115 -0.91 15.10 -0.64
N ILE A 116 -0.19 14.30 -1.42
CA ILE A 116 -0.60 13.90 -2.76
C ILE A 116 -1.28 12.53 -2.75
N TRP A 117 -0.76 11.59 -1.98
CA TRP A 117 -1.14 10.18 -2.06
C TRP A 117 -2.01 9.73 -0.90
N SER A 118 -3.06 9.00 -1.23
CA SER A 118 -3.91 8.30 -0.26
C SER A 118 -3.50 6.83 -0.25
N GLY A 119 -3.82 6.10 0.81
CA GLY A 119 -3.51 4.69 0.91
C GLY A 119 -4.66 3.87 1.48
N LEU A 120 -4.82 2.66 0.95
CA LEU A 120 -5.78 1.69 1.46
C LEU A 120 -5.01 0.45 1.91
N LYS A 121 -5.16 0.10 3.19
CA LYS A 121 -4.50 -1.07 3.76
C LYS A 121 -5.31 -2.32 3.45
N LEU A 122 -4.67 -3.28 2.81
CA LEU A 122 -5.26 -4.58 2.46
C LEU A 122 -4.56 -5.68 3.24
N VAL A 123 -5.34 -6.71 3.61
CA VAL A 123 -4.80 -7.88 4.30
C VAL A 123 -5.44 -9.13 3.71
N ILE A 124 -4.79 -10.27 3.92
CA ILE A 124 -5.37 -11.58 3.59
C ILE A 124 -6.39 -11.88 4.69
N ARG A 125 -7.62 -12.22 4.32
CA ARG A 125 -8.66 -12.54 5.30
C ARG A 125 -8.16 -13.66 6.22
N VAL A 126 -8.49 -13.54 7.51
CA VAL A 126 -8.04 -14.53 8.50
C VAL A 126 -8.37 -15.95 8.06
N LYS A 127 -9.58 -16.17 7.54
CA LYS A 127 -9.99 -17.51 7.09
C LYS A 127 -9.21 -18.04 5.88
N ASP A 128 -8.54 -17.16 5.14
CA ASP A 128 -7.76 -17.54 3.96
C ASP A 128 -6.27 -17.67 4.26
N ARG A 129 -5.86 -17.45 5.51
CA ARG A 129 -4.45 -17.55 5.89
C ARG A 129 -4.05 -18.99 6.07
N LEU A 130 -2.87 -19.31 5.56
CA LEU A 130 -2.28 -20.62 5.69
C LEU A 130 -1.70 -20.80 7.10
N PRO A 131 -1.69 -22.02 7.67
CA PRO A 131 -1.12 -22.28 8.98
C PRO A 131 0.40 -22.09 9.01
#